data_67c4f1fed0ac2114857471d57bd32cd4
#
_entry.id   67c4f1fed0ac2114857471d57bd32cd4
#
_cell.length_a   1.000
_cell.length_b   1.000
_cell.length_c   1.000
_cell.angle_alpha   90.00
_cell.angle_beta   90.00
_cell.angle_gamma   90.00
#
_symmetry.space_group_name_H-M   'P 1'
#
loop_
_entity.id
_entity.type
_entity.pdbx_description
1 polymer ?
#
loop_
_entity_poly.entity_id
_entity_poly.type
_entity_poly.pdbx_seq_one_letter_code
_entity_poly.pdbx_strand_id
1 'polypeptide(L)'
;MRTVESIHALGVDGKEITDSREAVHELSVKKNIVSKESLISQLEPQVHDYISQHISLDNSATALISSCQNSSLLPINKNNVRSIVNVRQINDVRFINKYLIKVNETLPDAGIYIGCVETTTNKKERLFNAKRGLVYQMVWIYCFFIHRVWPKVPKLRNVYFFLTKGKYRWLTMAEVLGRVVSCGFETIEYKEINGKVYFVVMKTHEPDLKSKPSYAPIFGMQRVGKNGKYIKVYKFRTMHPYSEFLQDYVIRLNGYNEVGKPANDFRLTSWGKIFRKYWLDELPQLINVIIGNMAIVGMRPLSKTRFNELPEDVKKMRIKFKPGCIPPYVALNMPDKDSNIEAERIYMAEKEVHPFKTDVKYFFKAIYNIVSGKIRSA
;
A
#
# COMPACT_ATOMS: atom_id res chain seq x y z
N MET A 1 0.04 56.51 21.32
CA MET A 1 -0.03 57.80 20.58
C MET A 1 0.91 57.68 19.37
N ARG A 2 0.35 57.49 18.19
CA ARG A 2 0.68 57.94 16.86
C ARG A 2 -0.06 57.07 15.86
N THR A 3 -1.05 57.63 15.37
CA THR A 3 -1.85 57.66 14.16
C THR A 3 -1.37 56.78 13.02
N VAL A 4 -2.30 55.91 12.59
CA VAL A 4 -2.28 55.21 11.29
C VAL A 4 -3.02 56.14 10.33
N GLU A 5 -2.32 56.72 9.40
CA GLU A 5 -2.90 57.44 8.27
C GLU A 5 -3.36 56.45 7.21
N SER A 6 -4.61 56.60 6.85
CA SER A 6 -5.28 55.94 5.74
C SER A 6 -4.72 56.45 4.40
N ILE A 7 -4.18 55.57 3.60
CA ILE A 7 -3.91 55.85 2.16
C ILE A 7 -5.08 55.31 1.35
N HIS A 8 -5.94 56.21 0.91
CA HIS A 8 -6.84 55.99 -0.22
C HIS A 8 -6.00 55.91 -1.48
N ALA A 9 -5.86 54.72 -2.05
CA ALA A 9 -5.35 54.57 -3.39
C ALA A 9 -6.51 54.47 -4.37
N LEU A 10 -6.49 55.40 -5.30
CA LEU A 10 -7.36 55.50 -6.46
C LEU A 10 -7.33 54.23 -7.29
N GLY A 11 -8.52 53.84 -7.81
CA GLY A 11 -8.67 52.72 -8.72
C GLY A 11 -7.90 52.97 -10.04
N VAL A 12 -7.07 51.99 -10.35
CA VAL A 12 -6.55 51.75 -11.69
C VAL A 12 -6.70 50.27 -11.95
N ASP A 13 -7.40 49.99 -12.99
CA ASP A 13 -7.74 48.74 -13.63
C ASP A 13 -7.19 47.41 -13.06
N GLY A 14 -8.11 46.54 -12.67
CA GLY A 14 -7.86 45.17 -12.18
C GLY A 14 -7.13 44.21 -13.16
N LYS A 15 -6.74 44.70 -14.34
CA LYS A 15 -5.93 43.97 -15.31
C LYS A 15 -4.42 44.03 -15.03
N GLU A 16 -3.90 45.14 -14.56
CA GLU A 16 -2.46 45.27 -14.29
C GLU A 16 -1.97 44.51 -13.06
N ILE A 17 -2.84 44.29 -12.05
CA ILE A 17 -2.47 43.57 -10.85
C ILE A 17 -2.48 42.06 -11.07
N THR A 18 -3.31 41.53 -11.97
CA THR A 18 -3.29 40.14 -12.39
C THR A 18 -2.06 39.82 -13.23
N ASP A 19 -1.69 40.68 -14.16
CA ASP A 19 -0.52 40.49 -15.04
C ASP A 19 0.78 40.49 -14.23
N SER A 20 0.92 41.39 -13.25
CA SER A 20 2.10 41.42 -12.39
C SER A 20 2.25 40.22 -11.46
N ARG A 21 1.14 39.63 -10.98
CA ARG A 21 1.17 38.40 -10.18
C ARG A 21 1.45 37.15 -11.03
N GLU A 22 0.94 37.09 -12.23
CA GLU A 22 1.26 36.03 -13.20
C GLU A 22 2.72 36.14 -13.67
N ALA A 23 3.20 37.33 -13.97
CA ALA A 23 4.61 37.58 -14.33
C ALA A 23 5.58 37.24 -13.18
N VAL A 24 5.25 37.60 -11.93
CA VAL A 24 6.04 37.22 -10.76
C VAL A 24 5.97 35.70 -10.51
N HIS A 25 4.83 35.06 -10.75
CA HIS A 25 4.70 33.62 -10.66
C HIS A 25 5.47 32.92 -11.79
N GLU A 26 5.42 33.43 -13.03
CA GLU A 26 6.25 32.94 -14.15
C GLU A 26 7.74 33.14 -13.92
N LEU A 27 8.15 34.26 -13.39
CA LEU A 27 9.56 34.57 -13.07
C LEU A 27 10.06 33.69 -11.90
N SER A 28 9.20 33.38 -10.90
CA SER A 28 9.53 32.46 -9.81
C SER A 28 9.61 31.00 -10.27
N VAL A 29 8.82 30.62 -11.26
CA VAL A 29 8.87 29.30 -11.90
C VAL A 29 10.10 29.19 -12.81
N LYS A 30 10.44 30.20 -13.56
CA LYS A 30 11.66 30.23 -14.41
C LYS A 30 12.97 30.20 -13.61
N LYS A 31 12.99 30.72 -12.38
CA LYS A 31 14.20 30.80 -11.54
C LYS A 31 14.67 29.46 -10.96
N ASN A 32 13.88 28.37 -11.08
CA ASN A 32 14.20 27.06 -10.55
C ASN A 32 14.21 25.92 -11.60
N ILE A 33 14.20 26.25 -12.90
CA ILE A 33 14.36 25.25 -13.95
C ILE A 33 15.85 25.00 -14.13
N VAL A 34 16.38 23.99 -13.46
CA VAL A 34 17.71 23.42 -13.77
C VAL A 34 17.65 22.91 -15.20
N SER A 35 18.62 23.31 -16.06
CA SER A 35 18.60 22.83 -17.44
C SER A 35 18.73 21.33 -17.53
N LYS A 36 18.16 20.72 -18.57
CA LYS A 36 18.20 19.26 -18.78
C LYS A 36 19.64 18.75 -18.84
N GLU A 37 20.53 19.49 -19.51
CA GLU A 37 21.95 19.17 -19.63
C GLU A 37 22.64 19.15 -18.26
N SER A 38 22.33 20.14 -17.42
CA SER A 38 22.86 20.20 -16.05
C SER A 38 22.36 19.02 -15.18
N LEU A 39 21.14 18.55 -15.40
CA LEU A 39 20.64 17.39 -14.68
C LEU A 39 21.28 16.08 -15.20
N ILE A 40 21.51 15.97 -16.50
CA ILE A 40 22.21 14.82 -17.10
C ILE A 40 23.64 14.73 -16.57
N SER A 41 24.37 15.86 -16.53
CA SER A 41 25.76 15.88 -16.03
C SER A 41 25.90 15.53 -14.54
N GLN A 42 24.82 15.63 -13.75
CA GLN A 42 24.78 15.27 -12.34
C GLN A 42 24.35 13.81 -12.10
N LEU A 43 23.97 13.06 -13.17
CA LEU A 43 23.62 11.67 -13.02
C LEU A 43 24.89 10.82 -12.79
N GLU A 44 24.79 9.91 -11.83
CA GLU A 44 25.81 8.88 -11.67
C GLU A 44 25.89 8.00 -12.94
N PRO A 45 27.07 7.59 -13.42
CA PRO A 45 27.21 6.83 -14.67
C PRO A 45 26.30 5.60 -14.75
N GLN A 46 26.21 4.80 -13.67
CA GLN A 46 25.36 3.62 -13.62
C GLN A 46 23.86 3.94 -13.75
N VAL A 47 23.43 5.10 -13.21
CA VAL A 47 22.04 5.57 -13.32
C VAL A 47 21.76 6.06 -14.73
N HIS A 48 22.70 6.81 -15.33
CA HIS A 48 22.62 7.24 -16.71
C HIS A 48 22.47 6.05 -17.65
N ASP A 49 23.34 5.05 -17.52
CA ASP A 49 23.34 3.83 -18.35
C ASP A 49 22.02 3.06 -18.20
N TYR A 50 21.53 2.93 -16.97
CA TYR A 50 20.26 2.26 -16.74
C TYR A 50 19.07 2.98 -17.38
N ILE A 51 19.00 4.31 -17.23
CA ILE A 51 17.94 5.09 -17.87
C ILE A 51 18.04 5.00 -19.39
N SER A 52 19.25 5.07 -19.95
CA SER A 52 19.50 5.04 -21.38
C SER A 52 19.15 3.69 -22.05
N GLN A 53 19.07 2.59 -21.28
CA GLN A 53 18.57 1.30 -21.78
C GLN A 53 17.08 1.34 -22.11
N HIS A 54 16.31 2.24 -21.51
CA HIS A 54 14.86 2.31 -21.66
C HIS A 54 14.38 3.49 -22.50
N ILE A 55 15.10 4.60 -22.45
CA ILE A 55 14.74 5.84 -23.15
C ILE A 55 15.99 6.61 -23.57
N SER A 56 15.89 7.42 -24.62
CA SER A 56 16.95 8.38 -24.97
C SER A 56 16.80 9.66 -24.13
N LEU A 57 17.84 9.96 -23.35
CA LEU A 57 17.89 11.18 -22.55
C LEU A 57 18.03 12.45 -23.40
N ASP A 58 18.66 12.36 -24.57
CA ASP A 58 18.86 13.51 -25.47
C ASP A 58 17.60 13.86 -26.28
N ASN A 59 16.63 12.94 -26.34
CA ASN A 59 15.40 13.14 -27.09
C ASN A 59 14.60 14.32 -26.49
N SER A 60 14.15 15.25 -27.34
CA SER A 60 13.31 16.39 -26.94
C SER A 60 11.96 15.96 -26.33
N ALA A 61 11.48 14.76 -26.66
CA ALA A 61 10.28 14.18 -26.07
C ALA A 61 10.51 13.56 -24.67
N THR A 62 11.73 13.60 -24.13
CA THR A 62 12.07 13.18 -22.78
C THR A 62 12.19 14.36 -21.85
N ALA A 63 11.30 14.48 -20.88
CA ALA A 63 11.38 15.47 -19.82
C ALA A 63 12.18 14.93 -18.62
N LEU A 64 13.25 15.58 -18.25
CA LEU A 64 14.07 15.26 -17.08
C LEU A 64 13.80 16.29 -15.98
N ILE A 65 13.38 15.82 -14.81
CA ILE A 65 13.05 16.68 -13.66
C ILE A 65 13.73 16.19 -12.39
N SER A 66 13.96 17.13 -11.46
CA SER A 66 14.44 16.84 -10.11
C SER A 66 13.55 17.56 -9.09
N SER A 67 12.30 17.08 -8.94
CA SER A 67 11.32 17.77 -8.12
C SER A 67 10.36 16.83 -7.42
N CYS A 68 9.84 17.31 -6.27
CA CYS A 68 8.80 16.64 -5.48
C CYS A 68 7.43 17.36 -5.57
N GLN A 69 7.29 18.33 -6.47
CA GLN A 69 6.11 19.18 -6.58
C GLN A 69 5.36 18.93 -7.90
N ASN A 70 4.04 18.98 -7.84
CA ASN A 70 3.20 18.85 -9.05
C ASN A 70 3.41 20.03 -10.02
N SER A 71 3.79 21.21 -9.50
CA SER A 71 4.07 22.39 -10.32
C SER A 71 5.21 22.20 -11.30
N SER A 72 6.16 21.31 -11.01
CA SER A 72 7.26 20.99 -11.93
C SER A 72 6.81 20.23 -13.19
N LEU A 73 5.60 19.68 -13.19
CA LEU A 73 4.99 19.00 -14.34
C LEU A 73 4.15 19.95 -15.21
N LEU A 74 3.83 21.16 -14.72
CA LEU A 74 3.02 22.12 -15.46
C LEU A 74 3.67 22.63 -16.75
N PRO A 75 5.00 22.90 -16.79
CA PRO A 75 5.66 23.36 -18.00
C PRO A 75 5.80 22.28 -19.08
N ILE A 76 5.55 21.01 -18.76
CA ILE A 76 5.72 19.90 -19.70
C ILE A 76 4.55 19.88 -20.67
N ASN A 77 4.85 20.10 -21.97
CA ASN A 77 3.85 20.04 -23.02
C ASN A 77 3.44 18.58 -23.27
N LYS A 78 2.18 18.25 -22.97
CA LYS A 78 1.61 16.91 -23.14
C LYS A 78 1.70 16.37 -24.57
N ASN A 79 1.64 17.24 -25.58
CA ASN A 79 1.65 16.84 -26.97
C ASN A 79 3.06 16.41 -27.46
N ASN A 80 4.10 16.87 -26.76
CA ASN A 80 5.49 16.65 -27.19
C ASN A 80 6.25 15.70 -26.25
N VAL A 81 5.69 15.33 -25.08
CA VAL A 81 6.38 14.45 -24.15
C VAL A 81 5.97 12.98 -24.38
N ARG A 82 6.96 12.09 -24.39
CA ARG A 82 6.77 10.64 -24.41
C ARG A 82 7.34 9.97 -23.16
N SER A 83 8.29 10.61 -22.52
CA SER A 83 8.95 10.06 -21.34
C SER A 83 9.19 11.14 -20.29
N ILE A 84 8.99 10.77 -19.01
CA ILE A 84 9.31 11.63 -17.88
C ILE A 84 10.26 10.87 -16.95
N VAL A 85 11.40 11.49 -16.64
CA VAL A 85 12.37 10.98 -15.67
C VAL A 85 12.41 11.92 -14.48
N ASN A 86 12.15 11.39 -13.28
CA ASN A 86 12.35 12.16 -12.06
C ASN A 86 13.48 11.55 -11.23
N VAL A 87 14.61 12.24 -11.18
CA VAL A 87 15.79 11.82 -10.42
C VAL A 87 15.67 12.11 -8.92
N ARG A 88 14.67 12.90 -8.52
CA ARG A 88 14.36 13.11 -7.10
C ARG A 88 13.56 11.95 -6.54
N GLN A 89 13.97 11.48 -5.36
CA GLN A 89 13.32 10.34 -4.73
C GLN A 89 11.86 10.61 -4.32
N ILE A 90 10.98 9.66 -4.60
CA ILE A 90 9.54 9.77 -4.31
C ILE A 90 9.24 9.84 -2.80
N ASN A 91 10.20 9.48 -1.94
CA ASN A 91 10.10 9.58 -0.47
C ASN A 91 9.75 11.00 0.01
N ASP A 92 10.17 12.02 -0.72
CA ASP A 92 10.02 13.43 -0.36
C ASP A 92 8.76 14.07 -0.97
N VAL A 93 8.00 13.32 -1.77
CA VAL A 93 6.74 13.80 -2.35
C VAL A 93 5.63 13.72 -1.30
N ARG A 94 5.05 14.86 -0.89
CA ARG A 94 4.00 14.92 0.14
C ARG A 94 2.76 14.09 -0.21
N PHE A 95 2.27 14.21 -1.43
CA PHE A 95 1.05 13.56 -1.93
C PHE A 95 1.38 12.64 -3.11
N ILE A 96 2.04 11.51 -2.83
CA ILE A 96 2.58 10.59 -3.85
C ILE A 96 1.53 10.24 -4.92
N ASN A 97 0.33 9.82 -4.52
CA ASN A 97 -0.69 9.43 -5.50
C ASN A 97 -1.11 10.61 -6.38
N LYS A 98 -1.30 11.82 -5.81
CA LYS A 98 -1.61 13.01 -6.60
C LYS A 98 -0.49 13.35 -7.59
N TYR A 99 0.76 13.16 -7.18
CA TYR A 99 1.90 13.35 -8.05
C TYR A 99 1.92 12.32 -9.18
N LEU A 100 1.75 11.03 -8.87
CA LEU A 100 1.72 9.96 -9.87
C LEU A 100 0.54 10.08 -10.84
N ILE A 101 -0.65 10.47 -10.35
CA ILE A 101 -1.81 10.81 -11.18
C ILE A 101 -1.45 11.93 -12.15
N LYS A 102 -0.79 12.99 -11.67
CA LYS A 102 -0.38 14.10 -12.53
C LYS A 102 0.65 13.69 -13.58
N VAL A 103 1.59 12.79 -13.22
CA VAL A 103 2.52 12.20 -14.20
C VAL A 103 1.75 11.40 -15.26
N ASN A 104 0.79 10.56 -14.85
CA ASN A 104 -0.05 9.79 -15.78
C ASN A 104 -0.85 10.69 -16.72
N GLU A 105 -1.50 11.73 -16.19
CA GLU A 105 -2.23 12.73 -16.98
C GLU A 105 -1.35 13.51 -17.97
N THR A 106 -0.05 13.63 -17.68
CA THR A 106 0.90 14.36 -18.53
C THR A 106 1.44 13.49 -19.67
N LEU A 107 1.56 12.17 -19.43
CA LEU A 107 2.05 11.21 -20.41
C LEU A 107 0.96 10.76 -21.38
N PRO A 108 1.31 10.52 -22.67
CA PRO A 108 0.44 9.81 -23.59
C PRO A 108 0.33 8.33 -23.22
N ASP A 109 -0.57 7.60 -23.85
CA ASP A 109 -0.65 6.16 -23.74
C ASP A 109 0.67 5.51 -24.20
N ALA A 110 1.08 4.44 -23.50
CA ALA A 110 2.40 3.82 -23.60
C ALA A 110 3.59 4.77 -23.28
N GLY A 111 3.34 5.94 -22.71
CA GLY A 111 4.38 6.86 -22.23
C GLY A 111 5.11 6.25 -21.02
N ILE A 112 6.42 6.52 -20.93
CA ILE A 112 7.31 5.94 -19.92
C ILE A 112 7.55 6.93 -18.78
N TYR A 113 7.42 6.46 -17.54
CA TYR A 113 7.86 7.18 -16.35
C TYR A 113 8.98 6.42 -15.66
N ILE A 114 10.10 7.11 -15.39
CA ILE A 114 11.20 6.59 -14.57
C ILE A 114 11.29 7.41 -13.30
N GLY A 115 11.23 6.73 -12.16
CA GLY A 115 11.36 7.37 -10.85
C GLY A 115 12.32 6.61 -9.96
N CYS A 116 12.68 7.19 -8.82
CA CYS A 116 13.53 6.52 -7.84
C CYS A 116 12.97 6.63 -6.42
N VAL A 117 13.37 5.67 -5.60
CA VAL A 117 13.00 5.57 -4.19
C VAL A 117 14.17 5.02 -3.36
N GLU A 118 14.38 5.58 -2.19
CA GLU A 118 15.17 4.95 -1.15
C GLU A 118 14.24 4.09 -0.30
N THR A 119 14.33 2.76 -0.44
CA THR A 119 13.44 1.84 0.27
C THR A 119 13.78 1.74 1.75
N THR A 120 12.86 1.16 2.54
CA THR A 120 13.11 0.85 3.95
C THR A 120 14.33 -0.05 4.13
N THR A 121 14.57 -0.98 3.18
CA THR A 121 15.73 -1.88 3.17
C THR A 121 17.01 -1.08 2.95
N ASN A 122 17.06 -0.26 1.90
CA ASN A 122 18.23 0.58 1.60
C ASN A 122 18.56 1.54 2.76
N LYS A 123 17.52 2.14 3.37
CA LYS A 123 17.71 2.99 4.57
C LYS A 123 18.30 2.21 5.73
N LYS A 124 17.82 0.99 5.96
CA LYS A 124 18.36 0.13 7.01
C LYS A 124 19.83 -0.19 6.75
N GLU A 125 20.17 -0.58 5.55
CA GLU A 125 21.56 -0.86 5.16
C GLU A 125 22.44 0.36 5.33
N ARG A 126 22.07 1.49 4.77
CA ARG A 126 22.83 2.74 4.86
C ARG A 126 23.05 3.22 6.31
N LEU A 127 22.02 3.15 7.16
CA LEU A 127 22.07 3.70 8.51
C LEU A 127 22.62 2.72 9.54
N PHE A 128 22.54 1.40 9.31
CA PHE A 128 22.73 0.40 10.36
C PHE A 128 23.70 -0.73 9.98
N ASN A 129 24.14 -0.88 8.72
CA ASN A 129 25.07 -1.96 8.33
C ASN A 129 26.44 -1.91 8.99
N ALA A 130 26.89 -0.73 9.45
CA ALA A 130 28.20 -0.58 10.08
C ALA A 130 28.22 -0.94 11.58
N LYS A 131 27.07 -1.05 12.25
CA LYS A 131 27.01 -1.16 13.72
C LYS A 131 25.88 -2.08 14.20
N ARG A 132 26.25 -3.25 14.73
CA ARG A 132 25.33 -4.28 15.24
C ARG A 132 25.17 -4.18 16.76
N GLY A 133 24.60 -3.11 17.30
CA GLY A 133 24.36 -2.98 18.73
C GLY A 133 22.88 -2.86 19.08
N LEU A 134 22.51 -3.18 20.31
CA LEU A 134 21.13 -3.04 20.81
C LEU A 134 20.59 -1.63 20.62
N VAL A 135 21.42 -0.61 20.88
CA VAL A 135 21.06 0.81 20.71
C VAL A 135 20.65 1.11 19.25
N TYR A 136 21.39 0.57 18.26
CA TYR A 136 21.06 0.79 16.85
C TYR A 136 19.75 0.11 16.46
N GLN A 137 19.46 -1.07 17.01
CA GLN A 137 18.17 -1.72 16.79
C GLN A 137 17.03 -0.90 17.38
N MET A 138 17.19 -0.34 18.56
CA MET A 138 16.19 0.53 19.18
C MET A 138 15.97 1.81 18.36
N VAL A 139 17.05 2.47 17.92
CA VAL A 139 16.96 3.66 17.06
C VAL A 139 16.28 3.31 15.73
N TRP A 140 16.59 2.15 15.14
CA TRP A 140 15.92 1.70 13.91
C TRP A 140 14.42 1.48 14.14
N ILE A 141 14.03 0.80 15.22
CA ILE A 141 12.62 0.57 15.59
C ILE A 141 11.90 1.92 15.78
N TYR A 142 12.54 2.85 16.50
CA TYR A 142 12.01 4.20 16.69
C TYR A 142 11.80 4.93 15.36
N CYS A 143 12.83 5.00 14.51
CA CYS A 143 12.74 5.62 13.18
C CYS A 143 11.70 4.93 12.29
N PHE A 144 11.64 3.59 12.32
CA PHE A 144 10.63 2.82 11.60
C PHE A 144 9.23 3.22 12.05
N PHE A 145 9.01 3.32 13.37
CA PHE A 145 7.71 3.70 13.90
C PHE A 145 7.32 5.12 13.47
N ILE A 146 8.22 6.08 13.61
CA ILE A 146 7.98 7.50 13.27
C ILE A 146 7.77 7.69 11.76
N HIS A 147 8.64 7.13 10.91
CA HIS A 147 8.63 7.44 9.47
C HIS A 147 7.85 6.43 8.62
N ARG A 148 7.51 5.26 9.19
CA ARG A 148 6.77 4.20 8.48
C ARG A 148 5.37 3.96 9.00
N VAL A 149 5.19 3.89 10.31
CA VAL A 149 3.90 3.54 10.93
C VAL A 149 3.05 4.79 11.17
N TRP A 150 3.60 5.80 11.84
CA TRP A 150 2.90 7.03 12.20
C TRP A 150 2.15 7.69 11.02
N PRO A 151 2.77 7.89 9.83
CA PRO A 151 2.06 8.51 8.69
C PRO A 151 0.89 7.68 8.16
N LYS A 152 0.71 6.44 8.63
CA LYS A 152 -0.38 5.53 8.22
C LYS A 152 -1.52 5.44 9.22
N VAL A 153 -1.32 5.96 10.44
CA VAL A 153 -2.36 5.97 11.47
C VAL A 153 -3.27 7.19 11.26
N PRO A 154 -4.59 6.99 11.12
CA PRO A 154 -5.55 8.10 11.02
C PRO A 154 -5.38 9.08 12.20
N LYS A 155 -5.59 10.38 11.95
CA LYS A 155 -5.37 11.50 12.89
C LYS A 155 -3.88 11.79 13.15
N LEU A 156 -3.05 10.80 13.56
CA LEU A 156 -1.61 10.99 13.80
C LEU A 156 -0.85 11.40 12.53
N ARG A 157 -1.28 10.94 11.36
CA ARG A 157 -0.70 11.32 10.07
C ARG A 157 -0.70 12.83 9.82
N ASN A 158 -1.72 13.55 10.31
CA ASN A 158 -1.82 14.98 10.10
C ASN A 158 -0.72 15.73 10.85
N VAL A 159 -0.41 15.29 12.08
CA VAL A 159 0.70 15.81 12.88
C VAL A 159 2.03 15.53 12.19
N TYR A 160 2.23 14.29 11.70
CA TYR A 160 3.44 13.92 10.95
C TYR A 160 3.64 14.82 9.72
N PHE A 161 2.60 15.00 8.91
CA PHE A 161 2.68 15.83 7.70
C PHE A 161 2.81 17.33 8.00
N PHE A 162 2.34 17.79 9.13
CA PHE A 162 2.58 19.15 9.57
C PHE A 162 4.06 19.37 9.92
N LEU A 163 4.65 18.47 10.71
CA LEU A 163 6.05 18.57 11.16
C LEU A 163 7.06 18.32 10.02
N THR A 164 6.85 17.28 9.22
CA THR A 164 7.83 16.86 8.19
C THR A 164 7.56 17.44 6.81
N LYS A 165 6.43 18.12 6.61
CA LYS A 165 5.92 18.54 5.29
C LYS A 165 5.81 17.37 4.30
N GLY A 166 5.74 16.13 4.81
CA GLY A 166 5.65 14.89 4.03
C GLY A 166 6.97 14.34 3.51
N LYS A 167 8.09 14.89 3.95
CA LYS A 167 9.44 14.39 3.64
C LYS A 167 9.83 13.22 4.55
N TYR A 168 10.94 12.55 4.22
CA TYR A 168 11.58 11.49 5.02
C TYR A 168 10.73 10.24 5.23
N ARG A 169 9.72 10.01 4.40
CA ARG A 169 8.90 8.79 4.55
C ARG A 169 9.69 7.53 4.22
N TRP A 170 9.45 6.50 4.98
CA TRP A 170 9.99 5.19 4.72
C TRP A 170 8.99 4.38 3.90
N LEU A 171 9.35 4.10 2.66
CA LEU A 171 8.53 3.35 1.71
C LEU A 171 9.17 1.99 1.43
N THR A 172 8.36 0.98 1.20
CA THR A 172 8.85 -0.30 0.70
C THR A 172 8.66 -0.37 -0.80
N MET A 173 9.41 -1.23 -1.47
CA MET A 173 9.29 -1.43 -2.90
C MET A 173 7.85 -1.81 -3.30
N ALA A 174 7.26 -2.78 -2.60
CA ALA A 174 5.88 -3.19 -2.83
C ALA A 174 4.88 -2.02 -2.69
N GLU A 175 5.07 -1.11 -1.72
CA GLU A 175 4.20 0.05 -1.59
C GLU A 175 4.36 1.03 -2.75
N VAL A 176 5.58 1.26 -3.23
CA VAL A 176 5.83 2.18 -4.34
C VAL A 176 5.26 1.63 -5.63
N LEU A 177 5.60 0.39 -5.98
CA LEU A 177 5.06 -0.27 -7.18
C LEU A 177 3.54 -0.37 -7.15
N GLY A 178 2.96 -0.74 -6.01
CA GLY A 178 1.51 -0.79 -5.88
C GLY A 178 0.83 0.57 -6.05
N ARG A 179 1.46 1.67 -5.58
CA ARG A 179 0.97 3.04 -5.82
C ARG A 179 1.05 3.41 -7.29
N VAL A 180 2.14 3.06 -7.96
CA VAL A 180 2.34 3.32 -9.38
C VAL A 180 1.27 2.59 -10.20
N VAL A 181 1.06 1.29 -9.94
CA VAL A 181 0.02 0.51 -10.63
C VAL A 181 -1.38 1.06 -10.33
N SER A 182 -1.69 1.45 -9.08
CA SER A 182 -2.97 2.06 -8.73
C SER A 182 -3.22 3.42 -9.41
N CYS A 183 -2.18 4.06 -9.94
CA CYS A 183 -2.24 5.31 -10.67
C CYS A 183 -2.21 5.12 -12.20
N GLY A 184 -2.49 3.92 -12.72
CA GLY A 184 -2.65 3.64 -14.15
C GLY A 184 -1.39 3.27 -14.91
N PHE A 185 -0.36 2.82 -14.19
CA PHE A 185 0.89 2.37 -14.78
C PHE A 185 1.08 0.87 -14.65
N GLU A 186 1.82 0.28 -15.57
CA GLU A 186 2.36 -1.08 -15.47
C GLU A 186 3.86 -1.04 -15.21
N THR A 187 4.34 -1.90 -14.31
CA THR A 187 5.78 -2.02 -14.01
C THR A 187 6.47 -2.82 -15.10
N ILE A 188 7.44 -2.21 -15.77
CA ILE A 188 8.34 -2.86 -16.73
C ILE A 188 9.47 -3.52 -15.96
N GLU A 189 10.26 -2.73 -15.22
CA GLU A 189 11.45 -3.19 -14.53
C GLU A 189 11.76 -2.31 -13.32
N TYR A 190 12.55 -2.81 -12.40
CA TYR A 190 13.20 -2.01 -11.37
C TYR A 190 14.60 -2.56 -11.06
N LYS A 191 15.52 -1.68 -10.71
CA LYS A 191 16.90 -2.02 -10.39
C LYS A 191 17.41 -1.20 -9.21
N GLU A 192 18.16 -1.83 -8.34
CA GLU A 192 18.86 -1.14 -7.26
C GLU A 192 20.22 -0.65 -7.76
N ILE A 193 20.46 0.66 -7.60
CA ILE A 193 21.71 1.31 -7.97
C ILE A 193 22.09 2.25 -6.83
N ASN A 194 23.26 2.05 -6.27
CA ASN A 194 23.86 2.91 -5.22
C ASN A 194 22.90 3.21 -4.06
N GLY A 195 22.22 2.16 -3.53
CA GLY A 195 21.32 2.27 -2.38
C GLY A 195 19.99 2.97 -2.66
N LYS A 196 19.63 3.14 -3.93
CA LYS A 196 18.30 3.57 -4.38
C LYS A 196 17.75 2.60 -5.39
N VAL A 197 16.45 2.43 -5.39
CA VAL A 197 15.76 1.65 -6.42
C VAL A 197 15.19 2.60 -7.46
N TYR A 198 15.59 2.40 -8.70
CA TYR A 198 15.02 3.04 -9.88
C TYR A 198 13.98 2.11 -10.47
N PHE A 199 12.82 2.64 -10.81
CA PHE A 199 11.73 1.86 -11.40
C PHE A 199 11.28 2.50 -12.72
N VAL A 200 11.05 1.65 -13.71
CA VAL A 200 10.58 1.99 -15.05
C VAL A 200 9.16 1.49 -15.18
N VAL A 201 8.25 2.37 -15.53
CA VAL A 201 6.82 2.06 -15.66
C VAL A 201 6.22 2.71 -16.89
N MET A 202 5.22 2.06 -17.47
CA MET A 202 4.53 2.49 -18.68
C MET A 202 3.07 2.82 -18.35
N LYS A 203 2.55 3.92 -18.88
CA LYS A 203 1.13 4.25 -18.79
C LYS A 203 0.32 3.25 -19.62
N THR A 204 -0.65 2.59 -18.98
CA THR A 204 -1.53 1.60 -19.61
C THR A 204 -3.00 2.02 -19.60
N HIS A 205 -3.39 2.80 -18.61
CA HIS A 205 -4.77 3.30 -18.47
C HIS A 205 -4.82 4.55 -17.60
N GLU A 206 -5.97 5.21 -17.59
CA GLU A 206 -6.21 6.33 -16.69
C GLU A 206 -6.34 5.86 -15.23
N PRO A 207 -5.96 6.69 -14.25
CA PRO A 207 -6.01 6.33 -12.83
C PRO A 207 -7.44 6.03 -12.37
N ASP A 208 -7.66 4.94 -11.64
CA ASP A 208 -8.93 4.67 -10.98
C ASP A 208 -9.11 5.56 -9.74
N LEU A 209 -9.75 6.71 -9.92
CA LEU A 209 -10.02 7.66 -8.84
C LEU A 209 -11.09 7.17 -7.85
N LYS A 210 -11.86 6.14 -8.19
CA LYS A 210 -12.89 5.55 -7.32
C LYS A 210 -12.30 4.59 -6.30
N SER A 211 -11.19 3.95 -6.64
CA SER A 211 -10.48 3.06 -5.72
C SER A 211 -9.93 3.84 -4.53
N LYS A 212 -10.24 3.36 -3.32
CA LYS A 212 -9.73 3.92 -2.06
C LYS A 212 -8.84 2.89 -1.37
N PRO A 213 -7.59 2.72 -1.80
CA PRO A 213 -6.68 1.77 -1.18
C PRO A 213 -6.51 2.05 0.30
N SER A 214 -6.60 1.02 1.10
CA SER A 214 -6.38 1.16 2.53
C SER A 214 -4.91 0.91 2.87
N TYR A 215 -4.35 1.74 3.77
CA TYR A 215 -2.96 1.62 4.21
C TYR A 215 -2.79 1.60 5.73
N ALA A 216 -3.90 1.60 6.48
CA ALA A 216 -3.87 1.50 7.92
C ALA A 216 -3.34 0.13 8.40
N PRO A 217 -2.72 0.04 9.59
CA PRO A 217 -2.23 -1.21 10.18
C PRO A 217 -3.34 -2.24 10.40
N ILE A 218 -4.54 -1.77 10.71
CA ILE A 218 -5.76 -2.60 10.82
C ILE A 218 -6.67 -2.23 9.66
N PHE A 219 -7.21 -3.23 9.00
CA PHE A 219 -8.18 -3.06 7.93
C PHE A 219 -9.39 -3.97 8.14
N GLY A 220 -10.52 -3.61 7.56
CA GLY A 220 -11.74 -4.38 7.64
C GLY A 220 -12.18 -4.86 6.26
N MET A 221 -12.60 -6.13 6.21
CA MET A 221 -13.11 -6.77 5.00
C MET A 221 -14.60 -7.04 5.16
N GLN A 222 -15.38 -6.79 4.12
CA GLN A 222 -16.79 -7.21 4.09
C GLN A 222 -16.90 -8.73 4.01
N ARG A 223 -17.69 -9.32 4.88
CA ARG A 223 -17.95 -10.76 4.96
C ARG A 223 -19.41 -11.03 5.23
N VAL A 224 -19.88 -12.21 4.83
CA VAL A 224 -21.24 -12.67 5.11
C VAL A 224 -21.32 -13.14 6.57
N GLY A 225 -22.23 -12.56 7.32
CA GLY A 225 -22.52 -12.87 8.71
C GLY A 225 -23.86 -13.59 8.90
N LYS A 226 -24.34 -13.59 10.15
CA LYS A 226 -25.64 -14.19 10.52
C LYS A 226 -26.77 -13.53 9.72
N ASN A 227 -27.77 -14.32 9.36
CA ASN A 227 -28.94 -13.94 8.53
C ASN A 227 -28.54 -13.32 7.18
N GLY A 228 -27.37 -13.67 6.62
CA GLY A 228 -26.89 -13.14 5.37
C GLY A 228 -26.44 -11.67 5.40
N LYS A 229 -26.49 -11.01 6.56
CA LYS A 229 -26.08 -9.60 6.70
C LYS A 229 -24.56 -9.45 6.52
N TYR A 230 -24.15 -8.40 5.83
CA TYR A 230 -22.72 -8.09 5.70
C TYR A 230 -22.16 -7.50 6.99
N ILE A 231 -21.04 -8.04 7.44
CA ILE A 231 -20.27 -7.57 8.58
C ILE A 231 -18.87 -7.13 8.11
N LYS A 232 -18.26 -6.22 8.85
CA LYS A 232 -16.88 -5.78 8.60
C LYS A 232 -15.95 -6.52 9.55
N VAL A 233 -15.17 -7.47 9.03
CA VAL A 233 -14.22 -8.28 9.81
C VAL A 233 -12.86 -7.60 9.84
N TYR A 234 -12.31 -7.39 11.03
CA TYR A 234 -11.06 -6.69 11.23
C TYR A 234 -9.86 -7.65 11.28
N LYS A 235 -8.75 -7.26 10.63
CA LYS A 235 -7.47 -7.98 10.65
C LYS A 235 -6.29 -7.02 10.72
N PHE A 236 -5.17 -7.48 11.26
CA PHE A 236 -3.89 -6.79 11.04
C PHE A 236 -3.43 -6.95 9.60
N ARG A 237 -2.85 -5.88 9.07
CA ARG A 237 -2.27 -5.90 7.73
C ARG A 237 -0.93 -6.63 7.75
N THR A 238 -0.85 -7.75 7.08
CA THR A 238 0.36 -8.57 6.93
C THR A 238 1.10 -8.32 5.63
N MET A 239 0.46 -7.65 4.67
CA MET A 239 1.07 -7.23 3.40
C MET A 239 1.36 -5.73 3.42
N HIS A 240 2.27 -5.30 2.56
CA HIS A 240 2.53 -3.88 2.36
C HIS A 240 1.29 -3.17 1.82
N PRO A 241 1.08 -1.88 2.14
CA PRO A 241 0.00 -1.10 1.54
C PRO A 241 0.08 -1.12 0.01
N TYR A 242 -1.08 -1.07 -0.66
CA TYR A 242 -1.21 -1.14 -2.12
C TYR A 242 -0.80 -2.47 -2.76
N SER A 243 -0.49 -3.49 -1.98
CA SER A 243 -0.09 -4.81 -2.51
C SER A 243 -1.21 -5.53 -3.26
N GLU A 244 -2.46 -5.14 -3.06
CA GLU A 244 -3.61 -5.62 -3.83
C GLU A 244 -3.48 -5.38 -5.34
N PHE A 245 -2.81 -4.31 -5.75
CA PHE A 245 -2.57 -3.98 -7.16
C PHE A 245 -1.41 -4.76 -7.80
N LEU A 246 -0.63 -5.49 -7.02
CA LEU A 246 0.56 -6.21 -7.49
C LEU A 246 0.33 -7.71 -7.66
N GLN A 247 -0.91 -8.20 -7.57
CA GLN A 247 -1.18 -9.63 -7.65
C GLN A 247 -0.64 -10.23 -8.96
N ASP A 248 -1.05 -9.65 -10.08
CA ASP A 248 -0.69 -10.15 -11.41
C ASP A 248 0.80 -9.97 -11.71
N TYR A 249 1.38 -8.86 -11.24
CA TYR A 249 2.81 -8.61 -11.38
C TYR A 249 3.66 -9.65 -10.63
N VAL A 250 3.29 -9.99 -9.38
CA VAL A 250 4.01 -10.98 -8.58
C VAL A 250 3.88 -12.39 -9.19
N ILE A 251 2.69 -12.75 -9.69
CA ILE A 251 2.47 -14.02 -10.34
C ILE A 251 3.30 -14.11 -11.64
N ARG A 252 3.31 -13.05 -12.43
CA ARG A 252 4.09 -12.98 -13.67
C ARG A 252 5.62 -13.10 -13.41
N LEU A 253 6.09 -12.49 -12.32
CA LEU A 253 7.50 -12.49 -11.95
C LEU A 253 7.98 -13.83 -11.36
N ASN A 254 7.18 -14.45 -10.48
CA ASN A 254 7.61 -15.56 -9.64
C ASN A 254 6.80 -16.85 -9.81
N GLY A 255 5.68 -16.80 -10.54
CA GLY A 255 4.76 -17.95 -10.66
C GLY A 255 4.08 -18.32 -9.35
N TYR A 256 3.61 -19.55 -9.28
CA TYR A 256 2.97 -20.12 -8.09
C TYR A 256 3.91 -21.13 -7.42
N ASN A 257 3.80 -21.25 -6.09
CA ASN A 257 4.43 -22.31 -5.33
C ASN A 257 3.57 -23.59 -5.34
N GLU A 258 4.06 -24.68 -4.72
CA GLU A 258 3.40 -26.00 -4.65
C GLU A 258 1.99 -25.96 -4.04
N VAL A 259 1.68 -24.98 -3.18
CA VAL A 259 0.36 -24.79 -2.56
C VAL A 259 -0.51 -23.77 -3.29
N GLY A 260 -0.19 -23.43 -4.53
CA GLY A 260 -0.98 -22.54 -5.38
C GLY A 260 -0.99 -21.06 -4.93
N LYS A 261 0.01 -20.62 -4.16
CA LYS A 261 0.22 -19.23 -3.78
C LYS A 261 1.35 -18.62 -4.61
N PRO A 262 1.36 -17.28 -4.80
CA PRO A 262 2.49 -16.65 -5.47
C PRO A 262 3.81 -16.99 -4.78
N ALA A 263 4.78 -17.48 -5.54
CA ALA A 263 6.10 -17.78 -5.02
C ALA A 263 6.86 -16.48 -4.69
N ASN A 264 7.75 -16.52 -3.71
CA ASN A 264 8.60 -15.39 -3.29
C ASN A 264 7.84 -14.06 -3.18
N ASP A 265 6.65 -14.10 -2.57
CA ASP A 265 5.76 -12.95 -2.50
C ASP A 265 6.35 -11.81 -1.65
N PHE A 266 7.00 -10.85 -2.32
CA PHE A 266 7.61 -9.68 -1.70
C PHE A 266 6.59 -8.67 -1.14
N ARG A 267 5.30 -8.88 -1.37
CA ARG A 267 4.23 -8.07 -0.78
C ARG A 267 4.05 -8.36 0.71
N LEU A 268 4.49 -9.55 1.17
CA LEU A 268 4.43 -9.93 2.58
C LEU A 268 5.50 -9.18 3.39
N THR A 269 5.09 -8.62 4.51
CA THR A 269 6.03 -8.05 5.48
C THR A 269 6.70 -9.16 6.28
N SER A 270 7.94 -8.93 6.76
CA SER A 270 8.66 -9.91 7.59
C SER A 270 7.86 -10.29 8.84
N TRP A 271 7.27 -9.30 9.55
CA TRP A 271 6.38 -9.54 10.68
C TRP A 271 5.06 -10.17 10.27
N GLY A 272 4.58 -9.90 9.06
CA GLY A 272 3.37 -10.50 8.51
C GLY A 272 3.48 -12.01 8.33
N LYS A 273 4.66 -12.51 7.97
CA LYS A 273 4.93 -13.95 7.92
C LYS A 273 4.78 -14.59 9.31
N ILE A 274 5.31 -13.93 10.35
CA ILE A 274 5.19 -14.39 11.74
C ILE A 274 3.73 -14.33 12.20
N PHE A 275 3.04 -13.22 11.95
CA PHE A 275 1.65 -13.04 12.35
C PHE A 275 0.75 -14.11 11.73
N ARG A 276 0.90 -14.39 10.44
CA ARG A 276 0.15 -15.47 9.77
C ARG A 276 0.46 -16.83 10.36
N LYS A 277 1.74 -17.12 10.59
CA LYS A 277 2.16 -18.40 11.16
C LYS A 277 1.47 -18.73 12.48
N TYR A 278 1.25 -17.72 13.34
CA TYR A 278 0.67 -17.85 14.69
C TYR A 278 -0.76 -17.30 14.80
N TRP A 279 -1.45 -17.05 13.68
CA TRP A 279 -2.83 -16.52 13.65
C TRP A 279 -3.01 -15.16 14.33
N LEU A 280 -1.91 -14.45 14.63
CA LEU A 280 -1.94 -13.15 15.29
C LEU A 280 -2.57 -12.05 14.42
N ASP A 281 -2.56 -12.22 13.10
CA ASP A 281 -3.22 -11.29 12.18
C ASP A 281 -4.75 -11.27 12.34
N GLU A 282 -5.32 -12.27 12.96
CA GLU A 282 -6.76 -12.39 13.21
C GLU A 282 -7.18 -11.83 14.58
N LEU A 283 -6.24 -11.46 15.48
CA LEU A 283 -6.57 -10.90 16.79
C LEU A 283 -7.56 -9.71 16.76
N PRO A 284 -7.51 -8.79 15.77
CA PRO A 284 -8.51 -7.71 15.70
C PRO A 284 -9.95 -8.20 15.52
N GLN A 285 -10.18 -9.46 15.17
CA GLN A 285 -11.54 -10.03 15.13
C GLN A 285 -12.17 -10.11 16.54
N LEU A 286 -11.39 -10.06 17.61
CA LEU A 286 -11.91 -9.92 18.97
C LEU A 286 -12.78 -8.66 19.13
N ILE A 287 -12.49 -7.59 18.38
CA ILE A 287 -13.36 -6.41 18.30
C ILE A 287 -14.74 -6.81 17.76
N ASN A 288 -14.78 -7.70 16.76
CA ASN A 288 -16.02 -8.20 16.19
C ASN A 288 -16.82 -9.06 17.19
N VAL A 289 -16.13 -9.80 18.06
CA VAL A 289 -16.76 -10.56 19.15
C VAL A 289 -17.39 -9.62 20.17
N ILE A 290 -16.65 -8.59 20.61
CA ILE A 290 -17.12 -7.56 21.55
C ILE A 290 -18.33 -6.82 21.01
N ILE A 291 -18.30 -6.43 19.72
CA ILE A 291 -19.42 -5.78 19.03
C ILE A 291 -20.62 -6.75 18.87
N GLY A 292 -20.40 -8.06 19.01
CA GLY A 292 -21.44 -9.07 18.95
C GLY A 292 -21.83 -9.56 17.56
N ASN A 293 -21.06 -9.22 16.51
CA ASN A 293 -21.30 -9.69 15.14
C ASN A 293 -20.51 -10.95 14.74
N MET A 294 -19.56 -11.37 15.57
CA MET A 294 -18.86 -12.66 15.48
C MET A 294 -18.90 -13.42 16.80
N ALA A 295 -18.66 -14.73 16.75
CA ALA A 295 -18.41 -15.59 17.89
C ALA A 295 -16.91 -15.88 18.03
N ILE A 296 -16.46 -16.41 19.17
CA ILE A 296 -15.08 -16.90 19.35
C ILE A 296 -14.88 -18.12 18.45
N VAL A 297 -15.76 -19.12 18.55
CA VAL A 297 -15.76 -20.32 17.70
C VAL A 297 -16.92 -20.26 16.72
N GLY A 298 -16.69 -20.60 15.46
CA GLY A 298 -17.71 -20.61 14.42
C GLY A 298 -17.11 -20.67 13.01
N MET A 299 -17.96 -20.78 12.01
CA MET A 299 -17.55 -20.88 10.62
C MET A 299 -16.70 -19.65 10.20
N ARG A 300 -15.68 -19.89 9.40
CA ARG A 300 -14.83 -18.79 8.89
C ARG A 300 -15.65 -17.77 8.11
N PRO A 301 -15.50 -16.45 8.37
CA PRO A 301 -16.24 -15.42 7.64
C PRO A 301 -15.79 -15.35 6.19
N LEU A 302 -16.71 -15.60 5.24
CA LEU A 302 -16.43 -15.66 3.80
C LEU A 302 -16.80 -14.36 3.07
N SER A 303 -16.10 -14.08 1.96
CA SER A 303 -16.52 -13.06 1.00
C SER A 303 -17.84 -13.48 0.31
N LYS A 304 -18.56 -12.54 -0.29
CA LYS A 304 -19.77 -12.83 -1.06
C LYS A 304 -19.53 -13.88 -2.15
N THR A 305 -18.45 -13.70 -2.92
CA THR A 305 -18.07 -14.62 -4.00
C THR A 305 -17.89 -16.03 -3.45
N ARG A 306 -17.05 -16.18 -2.41
CA ARG A 306 -16.76 -17.49 -1.83
C ARG A 306 -17.96 -18.12 -1.14
N PHE A 307 -18.83 -17.32 -0.53
CA PHE A 307 -20.11 -17.79 0.03
C PHE A 307 -21.05 -18.34 -1.05
N ASN A 308 -21.11 -17.69 -2.20
CA ASN A 308 -21.97 -18.13 -3.31
C ASN A 308 -21.51 -19.43 -3.96
N GLU A 309 -20.23 -19.79 -3.85
CA GLU A 309 -19.66 -21.05 -4.33
C GLU A 309 -19.98 -22.26 -3.43
N LEU A 310 -20.50 -22.05 -2.22
CA LEU A 310 -20.85 -23.14 -1.30
C LEU A 310 -22.11 -23.88 -1.75
N PRO A 311 -22.26 -25.17 -1.38
CA PRO A 311 -23.52 -25.91 -1.51
C PRO A 311 -24.68 -25.21 -0.79
N GLU A 312 -25.88 -25.30 -1.33
CA GLU A 312 -27.05 -24.58 -0.82
C GLU A 312 -27.44 -24.97 0.61
N ASP A 313 -27.29 -26.25 0.98
CA ASP A 313 -27.50 -26.73 2.33
C ASP A 313 -26.55 -26.07 3.35
N VAL A 314 -25.26 -25.95 2.99
CA VAL A 314 -24.24 -25.31 3.82
C VAL A 314 -24.52 -23.79 3.95
N LYS A 315 -24.94 -23.12 2.87
CA LYS A 315 -25.35 -21.71 2.93
C LYS A 315 -26.47 -21.49 3.93
N LYS A 316 -27.53 -22.30 3.83
CA LYS A 316 -28.70 -22.22 4.71
C LYS A 316 -28.35 -22.48 6.19
N MET A 317 -27.45 -23.40 6.46
CA MET A 317 -26.96 -23.65 7.81
C MET A 317 -26.08 -22.51 8.33
N ARG A 318 -25.15 -22.04 7.54
CA ARG A 318 -24.19 -20.96 7.94
C ARG A 318 -24.88 -19.67 8.36
N ILE A 319 -25.93 -19.25 7.67
CA ILE A 319 -26.65 -18.00 8.01
C ILE A 319 -27.41 -18.07 9.33
N LYS A 320 -27.66 -19.25 9.89
CA LYS A 320 -28.29 -19.40 11.21
C LYS A 320 -27.36 -18.93 12.35
N PHE A 321 -26.05 -19.00 12.15
CA PHE A 321 -25.04 -18.75 13.19
C PHE A 321 -24.19 -17.52 12.87
N LYS A 322 -23.57 -16.91 13.91
CA LYS A 322 -22.52 -15.91 13.75
C LYS A 322 -21.26 -16.61 13.24
N PRO A 323 -20.49 -16.02 12.29
CA PRO A 323 -19.17 -16.52 11.97
C PRO A 323 -18.24 -16.38 13.17
N GLY A 324 -17.19 -17.22 13.24
CA GLY A 324 -16.24 -17.25 14.36
C GLY A 324 -14.83 -16.84 13.99
N CYS A 325 -14.04 -16.48 15.02
CA CYS A 325 -12.61 -16.24 14.90
C CYS A 325 -11.83 -17.54 14.71
N ILE A 326 -12.26 -18.61 15.40
CA ILE A 326 -11.65 -19.94 15.34
C ILE A 326 -12.57 -20.85 14.52
N PRO A 327 -12.16 -21.23 13.30
CA PRO A 327 -12.96 -22.08 12.43
C PRO A 327 -12.96 -23.55 12.88
N PRO A 328 -14.06 -24.30 12.64
CA PRO A 328 -14.19 -25.72 13.02
C PRO A 328 -13.08 -26.62 12.49
N TYR A 329 -12.60 -26.39 11.27
CA TYR A 329 -11.54 -27.18 10.67
C TYR A 329 -10.23 -27.16 11.47
N VAL A 330 -9.98 -26.07 12.22
CA VAL A 330 -8.81 -25.98 13.11
C VAL A 330 -8.96 -26.95 14.28
N ALA A 331 -10.14 -27.03 14.86
CA ALA A 331 -10.43 -27.95 15.96
C ALA A 331 -10.43 -29.42 15.52
N LEU A 332 -10.91 -29.69 14.29
CA LEU A 332 -11.01 -31.05 13.76
C LEU A 332 -9.76 -31.49 12.98
N ASN A 333 -8.79 -30.60 12.79
CA ASN A 333 -7.57 -30.84 12.00
C ASN A 333 -7.88 -31.29 10.55
N MET A 334 -8.78 -30.55 9.89
CA MET A 334 -9.28 -30.82 8.55
C MET A 334 -8.97 -29.63 7.62
N PRO A 335 -7.70 -29.41 7.20
CA PRO A 335 -7.25 -28.19 6.53
C PRO A 335 -7.58 -28.09 5.04
N ASP A 336 -7.97 -29.19 4.39
CA ASP A 336 -8.24 -29.21 2.95
C ASP A 336 -9.55 -28.50 2.60
N LYS A 337 -9.66 -28.09 1.34
CA LYS A 337 -10.82 -27.32 0.88
C LYS A 337 -12.14 -28.06 1.08
N ASP A 338 -12.18 -29.34 0.76
CA ASP A 338 -13.39 -30.16 0.86
C ASP A 338 -13.64 -30.60 2.31
N SER A 339 -12.60 -31.00 3.03
CA SER A 339 -12.68 -31.32 4.45
C SER A 339 -13.10 -30.13 5.33
N ASN A 340 -12.78 -28.89 4.92
CA ASN A 340 -13.27 -27.68 5.59
C ASN A 340 -14.80 -27.59 5.59
N ILE A 341 -15.45 -27.94 4.47
CA ILE A 341 -16.93 -27.91 4.35
C ILE A 341 -17.53 -28.96 5.27
N GLU A 342 -16.93 -30.14 5.29
CA GLU A 342 -17.38 -31.22 6.17
C GLU A 342 -17.19 -30.89 7.65
N ALA A 343 -16.05 -30.31 8.02
CA ALA A 343 -15.82 -29.82 9.37
C ALA A 343 -16.88 -28.79 9.83
N GLU A 344 -17.34 -27.94 8.92
CA GLU A 344 -18.41 -26.99 9.20
C GLU A 344 -19.75 -27.69 9.37
N ARG A 345 -20.07 -28.69 8.56
CA ARG A 345 -21.32 -29.51 8.70
C ARG A 345 -21.39 -30.20 10.07
N ILE A 346 -20.30 -30.86 10.45
CA ILE A 346 -20.19 -31.54 11.74
C ILE A 346 -20.39 -30.55 12.89
N TYR A 347 -19.67 -29.42 12.85
CA TYR A 347 -19.78 -28.40 13.88
C TYR A 347 -21.19 -27.80 13.99
N MET A 348 -21.82 -27.48 12.85
CA MET A 348 -23.14 -26.86 12.85
C MET A 348 -24.21 -27.81 13.36
N ALA A 349 -24.12 -29.10 13.00
CA ALA A 349 -25.01 -30.13 13.52
C ALA A 349 -24.87 -30.30 15.04
N GLU A 350 -23.62 -30.40 15.56
CA GLU A 350 -23.38 -30.47 17.01
C GLU A 350 -23.88 -29.19 17.72
N LYS A 351 -23.71 -28.04 17.12
CA LYS A 351 -24.07 -26.74 17.70
C LYS A 351 -25.58 -26.52 17.74
N GLU A 352 -26.33 -27.06 16.81
CA GLU A 352 -27.81 -27.03 16.88
C GLU A 352 -28.34 -27.78 18.11
N VAL A 353 -27.68 -28.88 18.51
CA VAL A 353 -28.10 -29.70 19.67
C VAL A 353 -27.53 -29.12 20.98
N HIS A 354 -26.25 -28.74 20.98
CA HIS A 354 -25.56 -28.32 22.21
C HIS A 354 -24.74 -27.03 21.98
N PRO A 355 -25.37 -25.85 21.85
CA PRO A 355 -24.72 -24.63 21.41
C PRO A 355 -23.46 -24.24 22.20
N PHE A 356 -23.57 -24.18 23.53
CA PHE A 356 -22.46 -23.75 24.39
C PHE A 356 -21.38 -24.86 24.55
N LYS A 357 -21.78 -26.10 24.77
CA LYS A 357 -20.85 -27.21 24.97
C LYS A 357 -20.00 -27.45 23.72
N THR A 358 -20.57 -27.31 22.55
CA THR A 358 -19.87 -27.42 21.27
C THR A 358 -18.81 -26.32 21.14
N ASP A 359 -19.12 -25.06 21.40
CA ASP A 359 -18.15 -23.95 21.31
C ASP A 359 -16.96 -24.17 22.26
N VAL A 360 -17.21 -24.56 23.50
CA VAL A 360 -16.16 -24.86 24.49
C VAL A 360 -15.29 -26.04 24.04
N LYS A 361 -15.88 -27.14 23.58
CA LYS A 361 -15.20 -28.34 23.06
C LYS A 361 -14.26 -27.95 21.89
N TYR A 362 -14.78 -27.21 20.93
CA TYR A 362 -14.02 -26.80 19.73
C TYR A 362 -12.94 -25.78 20.05
N PHE A 363 -13.18 -24.87 20.99
CA PHE A 363 -12.18 -23.91 21.44
C PHE A 363 -10.94 -24.64 21.99
N PHE A 364 -11.08 -25.53 22.95
CA PHE A 364 -9.94 -26.24 23.54
C PHE A 364 -9.23 -27.16 22.53
N LYS A 365 -9.99 -27.87 21.68
CA LYS A 365 -9.39 -28.67 20.60
C LYS A 365 -8.55 -27.81 19.62
N ALA A 366 -9.07 -26.66 19.23
CA ALA A 366 -8.36 -25.76 18.34
C ALA A 366 -7.08 -25.22 18.96
N ILE A 367 -7.12 -24.76 20.22
CA ILE A 367 -5.93 -24.31 20.95
C ILE A 367 -4.89 -25.44 21.02
N TYR A 368 -5.30 -26.65 21.37
CA TYR A 368 -4.41 -27.80 21.38
C TYR A 368 -3.74 -28.04 20.02
N ASN A 369 -4.49 -28.02 18.91
CA ASN A 369 -3.97 -28.26 17.57
C ASN A 369 -3.03 -27.14 17.10
N ILE A 370 -3.29 -25.88 17.48
CA ILE A 370 -2.41 -24.73 17.19
C ILE A 370 -1.10 -24.85 17.97
N VAL A 371 -1.17 -25.08 19.29
CA VAL A 371 0.01 -25.14 20.16
C VAL A 371 0.87 -26.37 19.84
N SER A 372 0.26 -27.51 19.53
CA SER A 372 0.97 -28.73 19.13
C SER A 372 1.54 -28.65 17.69
N GLY A 373 1.27 -27.56 16.94
CA GLY A 373 1.74 -27.39 15.58
C GLY A 373 1.11 -28.30 14.52
N LYS A 374 0.03 -29.02 14.86
CA LYS A 374 -0.70 -29.91 13.95
C LYS A 374 -1.33 -29.13 12.80
N ILE A 375 -1.76 -27.89 13.07
CA ILE A 375 -2.34 -27.01 12.07
C ILE A 375 -1.66 -25.64 12.12
N ARG A 376 -1.37 -25.07 10.96
CA ARG A 376 -0.76 -23.75 10.82
C ARG A 376 -1.62 -22.87 9.93
N SER A 377 -1.62 -21.55 10.21
CA SER A 377 -2.21 -20.60 9.28
C SER A 377 -1.40 -20.59 7.99
N ALA A 378 -2.11 -20.77 6.91
CA ALA A 378 -1.50 -20.86 5.58
C ALA A 378 -1.12 -19.46 5.01
#